data_4d65cfac1e76ab0c784fccf7c59d24c4
#
_entry.id   4d65cfac1e76ab0c784fccf7c59d24c4
#
_cell.length_a   1.000
_cell.length_b   1.000
_cell.length_c   1.000
_cell.angle_alpha   90.00
_cell.angle_beta   90.00
_cell.angle_gamma   90.00
#
_symmetry.space_group_name_H-M   'P 1'
#
loop_
_entity.id
_entity.type
_entity.pdbx_description
1 polymer ?
#
loop_
_entity_poly.entity_id
_entity_poly.type
_entity_poly.pdbx_seq_one_letter_code
_entity_poly.pdbx_strand_id
1 'polypeptide(L)'
;SNYLINFIGIKMLLEKVRENLNFKLSNDQNINFLFKNKIFQIKPLIKNKIFPKIEFGDFVIKLVDTKSELKKAQALRYSVFYKEKKARPTFPKKMMRLDYDKIDKFADHLIVIDKKRKGIKNKIVGTYRLIRGDVASHFGGFYTSSEFDITNILNSYNHPQILELGRSCVHKDYRNGTTMNFLWKAIAEYIKLYDINILFGCASFPGTDVQKFSREFSYLRSNFSLPDEMSVKSLDNNNYPVLNKNHFNESDLRTFAKLPPLIKGYLRVGGRISDSFFVDYDFNTIDLCVVVQTENIDEKYKNKFLH
;
A
#
# COMPACT_ATOMS: atom_id res chain seq x y z
N SER A 1 -25.48 9.01 6.41
CA SER A 1 -25.15 8.44 7.73
C SER A 1 -23.63 8.42 7.98
N ASN A 2 -22.82 8.10 6.98
CA ASN A 2 -21.35 8.00 7.11
C ASN A 2 -20.62 9.35 7.33
N TYR A 3 -21.24 10.47 6.98
CA TYR A 3 -20.66 11.81 7.24
C TYR A 3 -20.72 12.23 8.72
N LEU A 4 -21.72 11.77 9.46
CA LEU A 4 -21.85 12.08 10.89
C LEU A 4 -20.83 11.32 11.75
N ILE A 5 -20.56 10.06 11.45
CA ILE A 5 -19.59 9.23 12.18
C ILE A 5 -18.17 9.77 12.02
N ASN A 6 -17.80 10.23 10.81
CA ASN A 6 -16.52 10.89 10.58
C ASN A 6 -16.38 12.22 11.33
N PHE A 7 -17.48 12.95 11.50
CA PHE A 7 -17.49 14.23 12.23
C PHE A 7 -17.29 14.03 13.74
N ILE A 8 -17.86 12.97 14.32
CA ILE A 8 -17.72 12.63 15.74
C ILE A 8 -16.28 12.16 16.05
N GLY A 9 -15.69 11.32 15.21
CA GLY A 9 -14.30 10.87 15.38
C GLY A 9 -13.29 12.02 15.30
N ILE A 10 -13.49 12.97 14.38
CA ILE A 10 -12.70 14.19 14.25
C ILE A 10 -12.89 15.09 15.47
N LYS A 11 -14.11 15.20 15.98
CA LYS A 11 -14.42 16.02 17.16
C LYS A 11 -13.75 15.48 18.43
N MET A 12 -13.78 14.16 18.64
CA MET A 12 -13.07 13.48 19.75
C MET A 12 -11.54 13.66 19.66
N LEU A 13 -10.97 13.60 18.45
CA LEU A 13 -9.54 13.82 18.23
C LEU A 13 -9.16 15.27 18.55
N LEU A 14 -10.01 16.23 18.15
CA LEU A 14 -9.82 17.64 18.44
C LEU A 14 -9.98 17.96 19.93
N GLU A 15 -10.86 17.28 20.65
CA GLU A 15 -10.99 17.41 22.09
C GLU A 15 -9.73 16.91 22.83
N LYS A 16 -9.16 15.76 22.44
CA LYS A 16 -7.86 15.29 22.94
C LYS A 16 -6.71 16.23 22.61
N VAL A 17 -6.72 16.85 21.44
CA VAL A 17 -5.74 17.88 21.03
C VAL A 17 -5.92 19.16 21.87
N ARG A 18 -7.16 19.52 22.17
CA ARG A 18 -7.50 20.67 23.00
C ARG A 18 -7.04 20.50 24.44
N GLU A 19 -7.22 19.30 25.02
CA GLU A 19 -6.74 18.96 26.36
C GLU A 19 -5.21 19.02 26.47
N ASN A 20 -4.49 18.60 25.43
CA ASN A 20 -3.02 18.58 25.42
C ASN A 20 -2.36 19.94 25.10
N LEU A 21 -3.07 20.89 24.51
CA LEU A 21 -2.49 22.15 24.04
C LEU A 21 -2.96 23.38 24.80
N ASN A 22 -3.81 23.27 25.82
CA ASN A 22 -4.38 24.43 26.58
C ASN A 22 -4.91 25.57 25.67
N PHE A 23 -5.49 25.23 24.49
CA PHE A 23 -5.90 26.21 23.51
C PHE A 23 -7.43 26.38 23.49
N LYS A 24 -7.93 27.58 23.82
CA LYS A 24 -9.33 27.99 23.64
C LYS A 24 -9.59 28.29 22.15
N LEU A 25 -10.30 27.41 21.44
CA LEU A 25 -10.82 27.70 20.11
C LEU A 25 -12.31 28.03 20.19
N SER A 26 -12.69 29.23 19.85
CA SER A 26 -14.08 29.65 19.60
C SER A 26 -14.30 29.71 18.08
N ASN A 27 -15.23 28.89 17.57
CA ASN A 27 -15.86 28.88 16.25
C ASN A 27 -15.42 27.83 15.24
N ASP A 28 -16.43 27.09 14.72
CA ASP A 28 -16.33 26.02 13.72
C ASP A 28 -15.70 26.41 12.37
N GLN A 29 -15.72 27.69 12.00
CA GLN A 29 -15.11 28.18 10.76
C GLN A 29 -13.57 28.14 10.77
N ASN A 30 -12.96 28.29 11.94
CA ASN A 30 -11.50 28.20 12.10
C ASN A 30 -10.99 26.76 12.00
N ILE A 31 -11.82 25.77 12.30
CA ILE A 31 -11.48 24.35 12.23
C ILE A 31 -11.28 23.93 10.78
N ASN A 32 -12.16 24.33 9.87
CA ASN A 32 -12.04 24.05 8.43
C ASN A 32 -10.82 24.69 7.76
N PHE A 33 -10.43 25.89 8.20
CA PHE A 33 -9.23 26.58 7.73
C PHE A 33 -7.94 25.88 8.24
N LEU A 34 -7.94 25.42 9.48
CA LEU A 34 -6.84 24.64 10.06
C LEU A 34 -6.69 23.29 9.39
N PHE A 35 -7.80 22.62 9.01
CA PHE A 35 -7.78 21.37 8.26
C PHE A 35 -7.20 21.54 6.85
N LYS A 36 -7.55 22.58 6.11
CA LYS A 36 -7.02 22.81 4.75
C LYS A 36 -5.51 23.05 4.70
N ASN A 37 -4.94 23.66 5.72
CA ASN A 37 -3.54 24.09 5.72
C ASN A 37 -2.61 23.25 6.62
N LYS A 38 -3.14 22.45 7.57
CA LYS A 38 -2.35 21.78 8.62
C LYS A 38 -2.46 20.26 8.68
N ILE A 39 -3.07 19.60 7.69
CA ILE A 39 -3.20 18.13 7.68
C ILE A 39 -1.83 17.44 7.84
N PHE A 40 -0.75 18.01 7.30
CA PHE A 40 0.62 17.58 7.54
C PHE A 40 1.11 17.74 8.99
N GLN A 41 0.40 18.52 9.83
CA GLN A 41 0.77 18.74 11.24
C GLN A 41 -0.05 17.90 12.22
N ILE A 42 -1.15 17.23 11.77
CA ILE A 42 -1.95 16.35 12.61
C ILE A 42 -1.33 14.93 12.70
N LYS A 43 -0.55 14.54 11.68
CA LYS A 43 0.26 13.31 11.71
C LYS A 43 1.11 13.13 12.99
N PRO A 44 1.72 14.18 13.60
CA PRO A 44 2.47 14.05 14.85
C PRO A 44 1.64 13.67 16.07
N LEU A 45 0.30 13.82 16.03
CA LEU A 45 -0.58 13.52 17.16
C LEU A 45 -0.91 12.03 17.28
N ILE A 46 -0.72 11.25 16.21
CA ILE A 46 -0.82 9.80 16.20
C ILE A 46 0.61 9.28 16.35
N LYS A 47 1.07 8.99 17.57
CA LYS A 47 2.37 8.37 17.94
C LYS A 47 3.34 8.15 16.77
N ASN A 48 3.78 9.21 16.11
CA ASN A 48 4.77 9.11 15.05
C ASN A 48 6.15 8.91 15.66
N LYS A 49 6.69 7.72 15.47
CA LYS A 49 8.08 7.43 15.75
C LYS A 49 8.93 7.99 14.60
N ILE A 50 10.16 8.39 14.91
CA ILE A 50 11.09 8.88 13.89
C ILE A 50 11.59 7.68 13.07
N PHE A 51 11.26 7.66 11.80
CA PHE A 51 11.79 6.65 10.88
C PHE A 51 13.21 7.07 10.45
N PRO A 52 14.21 6.18 10.57
CA PRO A 52 15.58 6.52 10.25
C PRO A 52 15.75 6.73 8.73
N LYS A 53 16.59 7.69 8.37
CA LYS A 53 17.11 7.81 7.02
C LYS A 53 18.16 6.71 6.82
N ILE A 54 17.97 5.85 5.81
CA ILE A 54 18.87 4.74 5.51
C ILE A 54 19.68 5.09 4.26
N GLU A 55 20.99 4.90 4.31
CA GLU A 55 21.87 5.17 3.17
C GLU A 55 22.60 3.90 2.72
N PHE A 56 22.56 3.66 1.42
CA PHE A 56 23.31 2.59 0.74
C PHE A 56 24.06 3.19 -0.44
N GLY A 57 25.34 3.51 -0.26
CA GLY A 57 26.14 4.17 -1.28
C GLY A 57 25.50 5.48 -1.75
N ASP A 58 25.13 5.53 -3.02
CA ASP A 58 24.50 6.71 -3.61
C ASP A 58 22.99 6.79 -3.40
N PHE A 59 22.38 5.76 -2.81
CA PHE A 59 20.96 5.70 -2.56
C PHE A 59 20.60 6.15 -1.14
N VAL A 60 19.49 6.88 -1.05
CA VAL A 60 18.87 7.29 0.22
C VAL A 60 17.45 6.76 0.25
N ILE A 61 17.11 6.07 1.33
CA ILE A 61 15.76 5.57 1.60
C ILE A 61 15.22 6.30 2.83
N LYS A 62 14.06 6.89 2.70
CA LYS A 62 13.42 7.64 3.79
C LYS A 62 11.91 7.74 3.59
N LEU A 63 11.20 8.19 4.61
CA LEU A 63 9.84 8.70 4.44
C LEU A 63 9.85 10.11 3.84
N VAL A 64 8.81 10.43 3.09
CA VAL A 64 8.57 11.78 2.58
C VAL A 64 8.37 12.77 3.73
N ASP A 65 9.15 13.85 3.75
CA ASP A 65 9.07 14.92 4.75
C ASP A 65 8.39 16.17 4.22
N THR A 66 8.40 16.37 2.89
CA THR A 66 7.97 17.62 2.27
C THR A 66 6.90 17.40 1.20
N LYS A 67 6.06 18.42 1.00
CA LYS A 67 5.09 18.42 -0.11
C LYS A 67 5.76 18.28 -1.48
N SER A 68 7.00 18.78 -1.63
CA SER A 68 7.78 18.67 -2.86
C SER A 68 8.18 17.20 -3.13
N GLU A 69 8.64 16.47 -2.12
CA GLU A 69 8.98 15.05 -2.24
C GLU A 69 7.73 14.22 -2.53
N LEU A 70 6.61 14.50 -1.85
CA LEU A 70 5.34 13.83 -2.15
C LEU A 70 4.94 14.00 -3.62
N LYS A 71 4.98 15.22 -4.15
CA LYS A 71 4.69 15.49 -5.57
C LYS A 71 5.65 14.74 -6.50
N LYS A 72 6.92 14.62 -6.15
CA LYS A 72 7.90 13.86 -6.93
C LYS A 72 7.61 12.35 -6.92
N ALA A 73 7.21 11.78 -5.77
CA ALA A 73 6.77 10.40 -5.67
C ALA A 73 5.50 10.17 -6.50
N GLN A 74 4.52 11.06 -6.41
CA GLN A 74 3.29 11.04 -7.21
C GLN A 74 3.56 11.16 -8.72
N ALA A 75 4.56 11.94 -9.13
CA ALA A 75 4.99 12.05 -10.53
C ALA A 75 5.66 10.76 -11.03
N LEU A 76 6.46 10.08 -10.20
CA LEU A 76 6.99 8.76 -10.53
C LEU A 76 5.86 7.74 -10.70
N ARG A 77 4.89 7.69 -9.78
CA ARG A 77 3.70 6.84 -9.85
C ARG A 77 2.93 7.10 -11.14
N TYR A 78 2.70 8.37 -11.49
CA TYR A 78 2.03 8.75 -12.73
C TYR A 78 2.76 8.22 -13.97
N SER A 79 4.08 8.38 -14.01
CA SER A 79 4.89 7.86 -15.12
C SER A 79 4.74 6.34 -15.28
N VAL A 80 4.80 5.60 -14.16
CA VAL A 80 4.73 4.14 -14.18
C VAL A 80 3.30 3.65 -14.46
N PHE A 81 2.29 4.15 -13.74
CA PHE A 81 0.94 3.59 -13.84
C PHE A 81 0.22 4.05 -15.12
N TYR A 82 0.30 5.32 -15.46
CA TYR A 82 -0.51 5.86 -16.56
C TYR A 82 0.24 5.88 -17.90
N LYS A 83 1.54 6.16 -17.93
CA LYS A 83 2.28 6.17 -19.18
C LYS A 83 2.76 4.79 -19.61
N GLU A 84 3.33 4.00 -18.68
CA GLU A 84 3.87 2.69 -19.01
C GLU A 84 2.80 1.59 -18.97
N LYS A 85 2.01 1.52 -17.85
CA LYS A 85 1.02 0.46 -17.64
C LYS A 85 -0.38 0.78 -18.19
N LYS A 86 -0.55 1.98 -18.80
CA LYS A 86 -1.77 2.39 -19.50
C LYS A 86 -3.02 2.45 -18.62
N ALA A 87 -2.90 2.71 -17.32
CA ALA A 87 -4.02 3.07 -16.48
C ALA A 87 -4.71 4.34 -17.01
N ARG A 88 -5.98 4.53 -16.69
CA ARG A 88 -6.80 5.66 -17.17
C ARG A 88 -6.79 6.79 -16.15
N PRO A 89 -6.07 7.91 -16.38
CA PRO A 89 -6.07 9.02 -15.44
C PRO A 89 -7.36 9.83 -15.56
N THR A 90 -7.90 10.29 -14.44
CA THR A 90 -8.91 11.34 -14.43
C THR A 90 -8.32 12.64 -15.00
N PHE A 91 -9.18 13.56 -15.49
CA PHE A 91 -8.73 14.81 -16.10
C PHE A 91 -7.75 15.61 -15.22
N PRO A 92 -7.99 15.82 -13.89
CA PRO A 92 -7.04 16.52 -13.03
C PRO A 92 -5.69 15.81 -12.92
N LYS A 93 -5.67 14.49 -12.79
CA LYS A 93 -4.42 13.70 -12.75
C LYS A 93 -3.64 13.84 -14.05
N LYS A 94 -4.32 13.82 -15.19
CA LYS A 94 -3.72 13.99 -16.52
C LYS A 94 -3.08 15.35 -16.68
N MET A 95 -3.78 16.42 -16.28
CA MET A 95 -3.26 17.80 -16.32
C MET A 95 -2.02 17.96 -15.44
N MET A 96 -2.11 17.52 -14.19
CA MET A 96 -1.03 17.68 -13.21
C MET A 96 0.12 16.71 -13.43
N ARG A 97 -0.09 15.62 -14.18
CA ARG A 97 0.84 14.49 -14.34
C ARG A 97 1.26 13.89 -13.00
N LEU A 98 0.30 13.79 -12.07
CA LEU A 98 0.49 13.23 -10.74
C LEU A 98 -0.54 12.12 -10.50
N ASP A 99 -0.10 10.98 -9.95
CA ASP A 99 -1.01 10.02 -9.35
C ASP A 99 -1.22 10.40 -7.88
N TYR A 100 -2.44 10.76 -7.54
CA TYR A 100 -2.81 11.11 -6.17
C TYR A 100 -4.25 10.70 -5.86
N ASP A 101 -4.51 10.45 -4.60
CA ASP A 101 -5.83 10.24 -4.05
C ASP A 101 -5.97 10.89 -2.66
N LYS A 102 -7.16 10.75 -2.05
CA LYS A 102 -7.44 11.32 -0.73
C LYS A 102 -6.55 10.73 0.38
N ILE A 103 -6.10 9.49 0.21
CA ILE A 103 -5.33 8.74 1.19
C ILE A 103 -3.88 9.25 1.26
N ASP A 104 -3.33 9.74 0.16
CA ASP A 104 -1.95 10.24 0.10
C ASP A 104 -1.62 11.30 1.17
N LYS A 105 -2.63 12.04 1.64
CA LYS A 105 -2.45 13.07 2.68
C LYS A 105 -2.14 12.48 4.05
N PHE A 106 -2.57 11.26 4.31
CA PHE A 106 -2.50 10.61 5.61
C PHE A 106 -1.47 9.49 5.64
N ALA A 107 -1.23 8.86 4.49
CA ALA A 107 -0.28 7.78 4.34
C ALA A 107 1.17 8.26 4.57
N ASP A 108 2.01 7.33 5.00
CA ASP A 108 3.45 7.47 4.90
C ASP A 108 3.90 7.03 3.51
N HIS A 109 4.90 7.73 2.96
CA HIS A 109 5.43 7.40 1.65
C HIS A 109 6.92 7.12 1.76
N LEU A 110 7.30 5.86 1.56
CA LEU A 110 8.70 5.49 1.39
C LEU A 110 9.17 5.95 0.01
N ILE A 111 10.36 6.50 -0.04
CA ILE A 111 11.03 6.89 -1.28
C ILE A 111 12.47 6.40 -1.29
N VAL A 112 12.91 5.97 -2.47
CA VAL A 112 14.32 5.71 -2.78
C VAL A 112 14.81 6.80 -3.71
N ILE A 113 15.87 7.49 -3.29
CA ILE A 113 16.48 8.61 -4.00
C ILE A 113 17.86 8.16 -4.49
N ASP A 114 18.15 8.32 -5.77
CA ASP A 114 19.51 8.21 -6.31
C ASP A 114 20.17 9.59 -6.36
N LYS A 115 21.19 9.81 -5.52
CA LYS A 115 21.93 11.08 -5.42
C LYS A 115 22.69 11.41 -6.71
N LYS A 116 23.14 10.38 -7.43
CA LYS A 116 23.93 10.52 -8.69
C LYS A 116 23.10 10.75 -9.94
N ARG A 117 21.79 10.66 -9.88
CA ARG A 117 20.92 10.88 -11.04
C ARG A 117 21.04 12.32 -11.54
N LYS A 118 21.98 12.54 -12.51
CA LYS A 118 22.31 13.86 -13.06
C LYS A 118 21.23 14.36 -14.03
N GLY A 119 21.08 15.69 -14.13
CA GLY A 119 20.23 16.36 -15.13
C GLY A 119 18.71 16.19 -14.94
N ILE A 120 18.27 15.47 -13.93
CA ILE A 120 16.86 15.16 -13.68
C ILE A 120 16.44 15.76 -12.35
N LYS A 121 15.40 16.62 -12.37
CA LYS A 121 14.85 17.23 -11.15
C LYS A 121 14.29 16.20 -10.17
N ASN A 122 13.69 15.11 -10.70
CA ASN A 122 13.14 14.04 -9.87
C ASN A 122 14.17 12.90 -9.73
N LYS A 123 14.83 12.86 -8.59
CA LYS A 123 15.80 11.82 -8.24
C LYS A 123 15.16 10.60 -7.54
N ILE A 124 13.85 10.60 -7.33
CA ILE A 124 13.13 9.47 -6.74
C ILE A 124 13.00 8.39 -7.80
N VAL A 125 13.50 7.20 -7.47
CA VAL A 125 13.56 6.04 -8.37
C VAL A 125 12.69 4.87 -7.91
N GLY A 126 12.21 4.91 -6.67
CA GLY A 126 11.26 3.95 -6.11
C GLY A 126 10.38 4.59 -5.06
N THR A 127 9.16 4.07 -4.90
CA THR A 127 8.24 4.52 -3.84
C THR A 127 7.30 3.40 -3.43
N TYR A 128 6.86 3.48 -2.18
CA TYR A 128 5.82 2.65 -1.59
C TYR A 128 4.94 3.49 -0.67
N ARG A 129 3.63 3.28 -0.69
CA ARG A 129 2.69 3.93 0.21
C ARG A 129 2.37 3.00 1.38
N LEU A 130 2.44 3.51 2.59
CA LEU A 130 2.23 2.80 3.84
C LEU A 130 1.07 3.44 4.60
N ILE A 131 0.06 2.66 4.97
CA ILE A 131 -1.09 3.17 5.72
C ILE A 131 -1.28 2.30 6.95
N ARG A 132 -0.94 2.83 8.13
CA ARG A 132 -1.20 2.13 9.38
C ARG A 132 -2.68 2.15 9.74
N GLY A 133 -3.15 1.10 10.41
CA GLY A 133 -4.54 0.98 10.81
C GLY A 133 -5.01 2.04 11.81
N ASP A 134 -4.13 2.51 12.70
CA ASP A 134 -4.43 3.63 13.60
C ASP A 134 -4.68 4.95 12.84
N VAL A 135 -4.00 5.14 11.70
CA VAL A 135 -4.22 6.28 10.80
C VAL A 135 -5.48 6.05 9.96
N ALA A 136 -5.64 4.87 9.36
CA ALA A 136 -6.79 4.53 8.52
C ALA A 136 -8.12 4.69 9.25
N SER A 137 -8.20 4.25 10.51
CA SER A 137 -9.41 4.34 11.33
C SER A 137 -9.89 5.78 11.56
N HIS A 138 -9.01 6.77 11.49
CA HIS A 138 -9.35 8.19 11.70
C HIS A 138 -9.54 8.98 10.40
N PHE A 139 -8.96 8.52 9.28
CA PHE A 139 -8.84 9.35 8.07
C PHE A 139 -9.44 8.73 6.80
N GLY A 140 -10.38 7.81 6.91
CA GLY A 140 -11.17 7.36 5.77
C GLY A 140 -10.85 5.96 5.26
N GLY A 141 -10.18 5.14 6.07
CA GLY A 141 -10.00 3.73 5.81
C GLY A 141 -8.81 3.40 4.91
N PHE A 142 -8.76 2.15 4.52
CA PHE A 142 -7.75 1.60 3.63
C PHE A 142 -8.19 1.70 2.17
N TYR A 143 -7.22 1.75 1.26
CA TYR A 143 -7.50 1.67 -0.18
C TYR A 143 -8.09 0.30 -0.54
N THR A 144 -7.52 -0.76 -0.01
CA THR A 144 -7.96 -2.15 -0.25
C THR A 144 -9.44 -2.36 0.08
N SER A 145 -10.01 -1.61 1.04
CA SER A 145 -11.45 -1.68 1.37
C SER A 145 -12.38 -1.20 0.25
N SER A 146 -11.85 -0.54 -0.78
CA SER A 146 -12.64 -0.18 -1.97
C SER A 146 -12.79 -1.32 -2.97
N GLU A 147 -11.99 -2.37 -2.85
CA GLU A 147 -11.95 -3.51 -3.76
C GLU A 147 -12.28 -4.84 -3.07
N PHE A 148 -11.98 -4.94 -1.79
CA PHE A 148 -12.10 -6.17 -1.00
C PHE A 148 -12.76 -5.95 0.35
N ASP A 149 -13.54 -6.94 0.79
CA ASP A 149 -13.98 -7.03 2.18
C ASP A 149 -12.85 -7.58 3.05
N ILE A 150 -12.24 -6.70 3.83
CA ILE A 150 -11.14 -6.99 4.76
C ILE A 150 -11.61 -7.05 6.22
N THR A 151 -12.90 -7.18 6.46
CA THR A 151 -13.48 -7.14 7.82
C THR A 151 -12.84 -8.18 8.74
N ASN A 152 -12.61 -9.40 8.26
CA ASN A 152 -11.96 -10.45 9.06
C ASN A 152 -10.55 -10.06 9.52
N ILE A 153 -9.77 -9.41 8.65
CA ILE A 153 -8.44 -8.89 9.02
C ILE A 153 -8.56 -7.82 10.10
N LEU A 154 -9.48 -6.86 9.92
CA LEU A 154 -9.65 -5.75 10.84
C LEU A 154 -10.16 -6.20 12.22
N ASN A 155 -10.92 -7.30 12.29
CA ASN A 155 -11.42 -7.88 13.54
C ASN A 155 -10.37 -8.74 14.24
N SER A 156 -9.40 -9.29 13.51
CA SER A 156 -8.39 -10.22 14.06
C SER A 156 -7.18 -9.51 14.66
N TYR A 157 -6.98 -8.22 14.36
CA TYR A 157 -5.78 -7.48 14.79
C TYR A 157 -6.14 -6.10 15.35
N ASN A 158 -5.36 -5.64 16.32
CA ASN A 158 -5.47 -4.27 16.80
C ASN A 158 -5.04 -3.27 15.71
N HIS A 159 -5.77 -2.18 15.54
CA HIS A 159 -5.51 -1.19 14.49
C HIS A 159 -4.03 -0.75 14.36
N PRO A 160 -3.28 -0.44 15.45
CA PRO A 160 -1.88 -0.05 15.32
C PRO A 160 -0.96 -1.12 14.73
N GLN A 161 -1.37 -2.40 14.79
CA GLN A 161 -0.59 -3.54 14.31
C GLN A 161 -0.84 -3.88 12.84
N ILE A 162 -1.74 -3.14 12.18
CA ILE A 162 -2.16 -3.35 10.80
C ILE A 162 -1.45 -2.35 9.89
N LEU A 163 -0.92 -2.82 8.75
CA LEU A 163 -0.30 -1.98 7.74
C LEU A 163 -0.78 -2.35 6.33
N GLU A 164 -1.35 -1.39 5.61
CA GLU A 164 -1.58 -1.53 4.17
C GLU A 164 -0.37 -1.06 3.38
N LEU A 165 0.06 -1.87 2.42
CA LEU A 165 1.10 -1.59 1.45
C LEU A 165 0.46 -1.32 0.08
N GLY A 166 0.71 -0.15 -0.49
CA GLY A 166 0.11 0.23 -1.77
C GLY A 166 1.02 1.10 -2.63
N ARG A 167 0.58 1.35 -3.86
CA ARG A 167 1.26 2.24 -4.81
C ARG A 167 2.75 1.93 -5.00
N SER A 168 3.13 0.64 -4.94
CA SER A 168 4.49 0.19 -5.19
C SER A 168 4.89 0.50 -6.63
N CYS A 169 5.94 1.26 -6.81
CA CYS A 169 6.50 1.42 -8.15
C CYS A 169 8.00 1.74 -8.14
N VAL A 170 8.69 1.27 -9.19
CA VAL A 170 10.10 1.50 -9.44
C VAL A 170 10.27 2.04 -10.84
N HIS A 171 11.10 3.07 -10.99
CA HIS A 171 11.44 3.65 -12.27
C HIS A 171 12.04 2.57 -13.21
N LYS A 172 11.68 2.60 -14.49
CA LYS A 172 12.03 1.55 -15.47
C LYS A 172 13.53 1.20 -15.48
N ASP A 173 14.41 2.20 -15.39
CA ASP A 173 15.86 2.01 -15.45
C ASP A 173 16.46 1.44 -14.14
N TYR A 174 15.63 1.25 -13.10
CA TYR A 174 16.04 0.77 -11.77
C TYR A 174 15.38 -0.56 -11.39
N ARG A 175 14.81 -1.30 -12.35
CA ARG A 175 14.11 -2.58 -12.14
C ARG A 175 15.02 -3.81 -12.15
N ASN A 176 16.27 -3.63 -11.76
CA ASN A 176 17.24 -4.72 -11.57
C ASN A 176 17.12 -5.46 -10.23
N GLY A 177 16.10 -5.15 -9.45
CA GLY A 177 15.85 -5.74 -8.12
C GLY A 177 16.44 -4.93 -6.96
N THR A 178 17.48 -4.16 -7.15
CA THR A 178 18.17 -3.41 -6.08
C THR A 178 17.25 -2.41 -5.38
N THR A 179 16.55 -1.57 -6.16
CA THR A 179 15.62 -0.56 -5.60
C THR A 179 14.48 -1.21 -4.82
N MET A 180 13.95 -2.33 -5.32
CA MET A 180 12.90 -3.06 -4.62
C MET A 180 13.43 -3.67 -3.32
N ASN A 181 14.65 -4.20 -3.30
CA ASN A 181 15.28 -4.71 -2.07
C ASN A 181 15.46 -3.59 -1.02
N PHE A 182 15.81 -2.37 -1.44
CA PHE A 182 15.87 -1.22 -0.53
C PHE A 182 14.50 -0.89 0.07
N LEU A 183 13.44 -0.89 -0.74
CA LEU A 183 12.08 -0.68 -0.26
C LEU A 183 11.67 -1.76 0.74
N TRP A 184 11.97 -3.04 0.48
CA TRP A 184 11.66 -4.13 1.41
C TRP A 184 12.44 -4.03 2.73
N LYS A 185 13.72 -3.64 2.69
CA LYS A 185 14.49 -3.36 3.91
C LYS A 185 13.86 -2.23 4.72
N ALA A 186 13.46 -1.15 4.08
CA ALA A 186 12.80 -0.04 4.73
C ALA A 186 11.41 -0.42 5.31
N ILE A 187 10.64 -1.27 4.61
CA ILE A 187 9.39 -1.82 5.13
C ILE A 187 9.65 -2.67 6.37
N ALA A 188 10.71 -3.49 6.38
CA ALA A 188 11.08 -4.29 7.55
C ALA A 188 11.43 -3.41 8.76
N GLU A 189 12.18 -2.33 8.57
CA GLU A 189 12.45 -1.34 9.63
C GLU A 189 11.16 -0.64 10.10
N TYR A 190 10.22 -0.36 9.18
CA TYR A 190 8.93 0.22 9.52
C TYR A 190 8.06 -0.74 10.35
N ILE A 191 8.07 -2.05 10.00
CA ILE A 191 7.40 -3.12 10.76
C ILE A 191 7.91 -3.16 12.20
N LYS A 192 9.22 -3.19 12.39
CA LYS A 192 9.84 -3.16 13.72
C LYS A 192 9.48 -1.89 14.48
N LEU A 193 9.61 -0.75 13.82
CA LEU A 193 9.38 0.55 14.44
C LEU A 193 7.96 0.68 15.01
N TYR A 194 6.96 0.15 14.33
CA TYR A 194 5.55 0.30 14.68
C TYR A 194 4.90 -0.98 15.24
N ASP A 195 5.68 -2.05 15.42
CA ASP A 195 5.18 -3.34 15.93
C ASP A 195 4.02 -3.89 15.08
N ILE A 196 4.25 -3.92 13.76
CA ILE A 196 3.25 -4.37 12.80
C ILE A 196 3.20 -5.90 12.78
N ASN A 197 2.01 -6.47 12.93
CA ASN A 197 1.78 -7.91 12.95
C ASN A 197 1.20 -8.44 11.65
N ILE A 198 0.51 -7.59 10.89
CA ILE A 198 -0.09 -7.98 9.61
C ILE A 198 0.07 -6.90 8.56
N LEU A 199 0.46 -7.33 7.38
CA LEU A 199 0.54 -6.52 6.17
C LEU A 199 -0.51 -7.00 5.18
N PHE A 200 -1.13 -6.09 4.46
CA PHE A 200 -1.95 -6.45 3.31
C PHE A 200 -1.93 -5.35 2.24
N GLY A 201 -2.45 -5.68 1.06
CA GLY A 201 -2.59 -4.72 -0.03
C GLY A 201 -2.92 -5.37 -1.35
N CYS A 202 -3.31 -4.56 -2.33
CA CYS A 202 -3.60 -5.03 -3.67
C CYS A 202 -2.31 -5.28 -4.45
N ALA A 203 -2.22 -6.47 -5.05
CA ALA A 203 -1.15 -6.86 -5.96
C ALA A 203 -1.74 -7.33 -7.29
N SER A 204 -1.21 -6.83 -8.39
CA SER A 204 -1.90 -6.80 -9.67
C SER A 204 -1.28 -7.69 -10.74
N PHE A 205 -2.15 -8.32 -11.53
CA PHE A 205 -1.85 -8.82 -12.86
C PHE A 205 -2.17 -7.73 -13.89
N PRO A 206 -1.43 -7.65 -15.01
CA PRO A 206 -1.67 -6.63 -16.04
C PRO A 206 -2.87 -6.98 -16.93
N GLY A 207 -3.70 -5.98 -17.24
CA GLY A 207 -4.89 -6.14 -18.08
C GLY A 207 -6.12 -6.59 -17.31
N THR A 208 -7.25 -6.69 -18.01
CA THR A 208 -8.59 -6.98 -17.44
C THR A 208 -9.17 -8.32 -17.93
N ASP A 209 -8.44 -9.05 -18.76
CA ASP A 209 -8.84 -10.36 -19.23
C ASP A 209 -8.45 -11.45 -18.24
N VAL A 210 -9.41 -11.87 -17.43
CA VAL A 210 -9.25 -12.87 -16.38
C VAL A 210 -8.88 -14.24 -16.95
N GLN A 211 -9.41 -14.61 -18.11
CA GLN A 211 -9.18 -15.93 -18.70
C GLN A 211 -7.72 -16.13 -19.07
N LYS A 212 -7.01 -15.07 -19.41
CA LYS A 212 -5.59 -15.10 -19.73
C LYS A 212 -4.72 -15.64 -18.60
N PHE A 213 -5.15 -15.48 -17.35
CA PHE A 213 -4.41 -15.88 -16.15
C PHE A 213 -5.09 -17.01 -15.36
N SER A 214 -6.03 -17.72 -15.98
CA SER A 214 -6.81 -18.75 -15.31
C SER A 214 -5.94 -19.84 -14.66
N ARG A 215 -4.80 -20.18 -15.27
CA ARG A 215 -3.83 -21.14 -14.72
C ARG A 215 -3.11 -20.59 -13.48
N GLU A 216 -2.65 -19.37 -13.56
CA GLU A 216 -1.98 -18.67 -12.46
C GLU A 216 -2.93 -18.47 -11.27
N PHE A 217 -4.19 -18.12 -11.50
CA PHE A 217 -5.19 -17.99 -10.43
C PHE A 217 -5.53 -19.33 -9.79
N SER A 218 -5.68 -20.39 -10.57
CA SER A 218 -5.89 -21.75 -10.00
C SER A 218 -4.71 -22.20 -9.17
N TYR A 219 -3.50 -21.98 -9.65
CA TYR A 219 -2.26 -22.27 -8.91
C TYR A 219 -2.19 -21.51 -7.60
N LEU A 220 -2.43 -20.22 -7.63
CA LEU A 220 -2.40 -19.34 -6.45
C LEU A 220 -3.45 -19.78 -5.42
N ARG A 221 -4.66 -20.05 -5.87
CA ARG A 221 -5.75 -20.50 -4.99
C ARG A 221 -5.47 -21.86 -4.35
N SER A 222 -4.88 -22.77 -5.08
CA SER A 222 -4.57 -24.12 -4.54
C SER A 222 -3.43 -24.10 -3.53
N ASN A 223 -2.48 -23.17 -3.64
CA ASN A 223 -1.25 -23.20 -2.85
C ASN A 223 -1.13 -22.08 -1.82
N PHE A 224 -1.86 -20.95 -2.00
CA PHE A 224 -1.64 -19.73 -1.23
C PHE A 224 -2.92 -19.07 -0.72
N SER A 225 -4.06 -19.76 -0.69
CA SER A 225 -5.30 -19.23 -0.12
C SER A 225 -5.13 -18.85 1.34
N LEU A 226 -5.81 -17.79 1.75
CA LEU A 226 -5.99 -17.45 3.16
C LEU A 226 -6.77 -18.57 3.88
N PRO A 227 -6.55 -18.78 5.17
CA PRO A 227 -7.41 -19.63 5.99
C PRO A 227 -8.80 -18.99 6.13
N ASP A 228 -9.82 -19.80 6.37
CA ASP A 228 -11.23 -19.36 6.36
C ASP A 228 -11.51 -18.22 7.35
N GLU A 229 -10.86 -18.24 8.52
CA GLU A 229 -10.99 -17.19 9.54
C GLU A 229 -10.45 -15.82 9.10
N MET A 230 -9.55 -15.81 8.11
CA MET A 230 -8.98 -14.60 7.51
C MET A 230 -9.46 -14.36 6.08
N SER A 231 -10.51 -15.05 5.65
CA SER A 231 -11.06 -14.95 4.30
C SER A 231 -11.29 -13.49 3.88
N VAL A 232 -10.78 -13.17 2.70
CA VAL A 232 -10.93 -11.87 2.05
C VAL A 232 -11.57 -12.08 0.68
N LYS A 233 -12.70 -11.42 0.45
CA LYS A 233 -13.45 -11.54 -0.81
C LYS A 233 -13.47 -10.21 -1.56
N SER A 234 -13.43 -10.29 -2.87
CA SER A 234 -13.63 -9.13 -3.74
C SER A 234 -15.05 -8.57 -3.57
N LEU A 235 -15.17 -7.26 -3.63
CA LEU A 235 -16.46 -6.54 -3.69
C LEU A 235 -17.04 -6.55 -5.11
N ASP A 236 -16.31 -7.03 -6.09
CA ASP A 236 -16.80 -7.23 -7.44
C ASP A 236 -17.77 -8.41 -7.47
N ASN A 237 -19.03 -8.13 -7.81
CA ASN A 237 -20.09 -9.15 -7.89
C ASN A 237 -19.98 -10.03 -9.15
N ASN A 238 -18.97 -9.86 -9.97
CA ASN A 238 -18.74 -10.71 -11.12
C ASN A 238 -18.28 -12.09 -10.63
N ASN A 239 -19.15 -13.07 -10.76
CA ASN A 239 -18.83 -14.49 -10.56
C ASN A 239 -17.90 -14.96 -11.69
N TYR A 240 -16.64 -14.62 -11.61
CA TYR A 240 -15.65 -15.21 -12.48
C TYR A 240 -15.58 -16.71 -12.19
N PRO A 241 -15.68 -17.58 -13.21
CA PRO A 241 -15.68 -19.01 -13.00
C PRO A 241 -14.39 -19.40 -12.26
N VAL A 242 -14.59 -19.85 -11.04
CA VAL A 242 -13.53 -20.46 -10.26
C VAL A 242 -13.17 -21.76 -10.94
N LEU A 243 -12.04 -21.84 -11.59
CA LEU A 243 -11.56 -23.07 -12.15
C LEU A 243 -11.44 -24.10 -11.03
N ASN A 244 -12.09 -25.23 -11.20
CA ASN A 244 -12.14 -26.30 -10.21
C ASN A 244 -10.73 -26.69 -9.75
N LYS A 245 -10.57 -26.91 -8.45
CA LYS A 245 -9.31 -27.32 -7.78
C LYS A 245 -8.66 -28.59 -8.35
N ASN A 246 -9.33 -29.34 -9.22
CA ASN A 246 -9.02 -30.73 -9.52
C ASN A 246 -8.20 -30.98 -10.80
N HIS A 247 -7.63 -29.99 -11.47
CA HIS A 247 -7.03 -30.22 -12.78
C HIS A 247 -5.55 -29.85 -12.97
N PHE A 248 -4.76 -29.59 -11.92
CA PHE A 248 -3.38 -29.18 -12.12
C PHE A 248 -2.37 -30.03 -11.35
N ASN A 249 -1.89 -31.06 -12.05
CA ASN A 249 -0.73 -31.91 -11.67
C ASN A 249 0.56 -31.46 -12.39
N GLU A 250 0.63 -30.30 -13.00
CA GLU A 250 1.85 -29.87 -13.68
C GLU A 250 2.70 -28.93 -12.82
N SER A 251 4.02 -29.14 -12.94
CA SER A 251 5.10 -28.52 -12.19
C SER A 251 4.81 -27.08 -11.79
N ASP A 252 4.48 -26.89 -10.54
CA ASP A 252 4.16 -25.63 -9.87
C ASP A 252 5.22 -24.54 -10.09
N LEU A 253 6.48 -24.92 -10.31
CA LEU A 253 7.60 -24.03 -10.55
C LEU A 253 7.47 -23.18 -11.82
N ARG A 254 6.94 -23.76 -12.91
CA ARG A 254 6.76 -23.01 -14.17
C ARG A 254 5.66 -21.96 -14.05
N THR A 255 4.58 -22.29 -13.38
CA THR A 255 3.47 -21.36 -13.13
C THR A 255 3.89 -20.26 -12.18
N PHE A 256 4.59 -20.61 -11.08
CA PHE A 256 5.17 -19.61 -10.17
C PHE A 256 6.12 -18.64 -10.88
N ALA A 257 6.96 -19.14 -11.82
CA ALA A 257 7.88 -18.30 -12.57
C ALA A 257 7.19 -17.22 -13.41
N LYS A 258 5.96 -17.48 -13.88
CA LYS A 258 5.14 -16.55 -14.70
C LYS A 258 4.41 -15.49 -13.87
N LEU A 259 4.27 -15.66 -12.56
CA LEU A 259 3.60 -14.69 -11.71
C LEU A 259 4.28 -13.31 -11.77
N PRO A 260 3.53 -12.22 -11.63
CA PRO A 260 4.09 -10.89 -11.51
C PRO A 260 5.15 -10.80 -10.41
N PRO A 261 6.25 -10.05 -10.62
CA PRO A 261 7.38 -10.02 -9.68
C PRO A 261 6.99 -9.62 -8.25
N LEU A 262 6.05 -8.69 -8.10
CA LEU A 262 5.60 -8.23 -6.79
C LEU A 262 4.84 -9.34 -6.05
N ILE A 263 3.94 -10.04 -6.74
CA ILE A 263 3.19 -11.19 -6.18
C ILE A 263 4.18 -12.26 -5.72
N LYS A 264 5.15 -12.64 -6.58
CA LYS A 264 6.22 -13.58 -6.19
C LYS A 264 6.97 -13.14 -4.94
N GLY A 265 7.25 -11.84 -4.83
CA GLY A 265 7.91 -11.26 -3.66
C GLY A 265 7.13 -11.53 -2.38
N TYR A 266 5.84 -11.21 -2.38
CA TYR A 266 4.97 -11.45 -1.23
C TYR A 266 4.83 -12.93 -0.88
N LEU A 267 4.62 -13.80 -1.87
CA LEU A 267 4.47 -15.24 -1.62
C LEU A 267 5.74 -15.86 -1.01
N ARG A 268 6.93 -15.39 -1.42
CA ARG A 268 8.21 -15.84 -0.85
C ARG A 268 8.41 -15.47 0.61
N VAL A 269 7.80 -14.39 1.07
CA VAL A 269 7.84 -13.99 2.49
C VAL A 269 6.67 -14.54 3.31
N GLY A 270 5.96 -15.55 2.80
CA GLY A 270 4.85 -16.19 3.51
C GLY A 270 3.48 -15.59 3.21
N GLY A 271 3.37 -14.75 2.18
CA GLY A 271 2.12 -14.14 1.77
C GLY A 271 1.07 -15.15 1.34
N ARG A 272 -0.18 -14.85 1.65
CA ARG A 272 -1.39 -15.54 1.22
C ARG A 272 -2.27 -14.60 0.42
N ILE A 273 -3.20 -15.14 -0.34
CA ILE A 273 -4.05 -14.35 -1.25
C ILE A 273 -5.53 -14.45 -0.89
N SER A 274 -6.28 -13.44 -1.30
CA SER A 274 -7.75 -13.41 -1.26
C SER A 274 -8.39 -14.57 -2.01
N ASP A 275 -9.62 -14.91 -1.61
CA ASP A 275 -10.40 -16.00 -2.22
C ASP A 275 -10.88 -15.69 -3.64
N SER A 276 -10.96 -14.41 -3.96
CA SER A 276 -11.38 -13.88 -5.25
C SER A 276 -10.51 -12.70 -5.66
N PHE A 277 -10.66 -12.26 -6.90
CA PHE A 277 -9.94 -11.12 -7.46
C PHE A 277 -10.92 -10.01 -7.86
N PHE A 278 -10.39 -8.80 -7.97
CA PHE A 278 -11.10 -7.60 -8.40
C PHE A 278 -10.56 -7.13 -9.76
N VAL A 279 -11.45 -6.78 -10.69
CA VAL A 279 -11.03 -6.23 -11.99
C VAL A 279 -11.09 -4.71 -11.93
N ASP A 280 -9.92 -4.07 -11.88
CA ASP A 280 -9.80 -2.61 -11.90
C ASP A 280 -9.66 -2.10 -13.33
N TYR A 281 -10.75 -1.60 -13.89
CA TYR A 281 -10.77 -1.04 -15.24
C TYR A 281 -10.05 0.31 -15.34
N ASP A 282 -9.92 1.05 -14.25
CA ASP A 282 -9.23 2.34 -14.22
C ASP A 282 -7.71 2.16 -14.23
N PHE A 283 -7.20 1.21 -13.45
CA PHE A 283 -5.79 0.84 -13.46
C PHE A 283 -5.43 -0.18 -14.54
N ASN A 284 -6.43 -0.76 -15.23
CA ASN A 284 -6.24 -1.82 -16.22
C ASN A 284 -5.48 -3.01 -15.62
N THR A 285 -5.98 -3.51 -14.50
CA THR A 285 -5.39 -4.61 -13.72
C THR A 285 -6.45 -5.59 -13.24
N ILE A 286 -5.99 -6.79 -12.86
CA ILE A 286 -6.74 -7.74 -12.05
C ILE A 286 -6.00 -7.84 -10.73
N ASP A 287 -6.65 -7.48 -9.64
CA ASP A 287 -6.06 -7.31 -8.34
C ASP A 287 -6.40 -8.49 -7.42
N LEU A 288 -5.42 -8.92 -6.65
CA LEU A 288 -5.54 -9.84 -5.53
C LEU A 288 -5.23 -9.05 -4.25
N CYS A 289 -5.98 -9.28 -3.18
CA CYS A 289 -5.52 -8.88 -1.87
C CYS A 289 -4.48 -9.90 -1.38
N VAL A 290 -3.25 -9.44 -1.19
CA VAL A 290 -2.20 -10.25 -0.57
C VAL A 290 -2.10 -9.89 0.89
N VAL A 291 -1.99 -10.90 1.76
CA VAL A 291 -1.90 -10.76 3.22
C VAL A 291 -0.65 -11.46 3.71
N VAL A 292 0.13 -10.79 4.56
CA VAL A 292 1.33 -11.34 5.18
C VAL A 292 1.25 -11.15 6.69
N GLN A 293 1.21 -12.23 7.45
CA GLN A 293 1.40 -12.21 8.90
C GLN A 293 2.89 -12.17 9.20
N THR A 294 3.36 -11.18 9.97
CA THR A 294 4.80 -10.95 10.17
C THR A 294 5.47 -12.09 10.95
N GLU A 295 4.72 -12.78 11.80
CA GLU A 295 5.21 -13.98 12.51
C GLU A 295 5.55 -15.13 11.57
N ASN A 296 4.85 -15.26 10.44
CA ASN A 296 5.02 -16.31 9.44
C ASN A 296 6.11 -16.01 8.40
N ILE A 297 6.76 -14.86 8.49
CA ILE A 297 7.89 -14.53 7.61
C ILE A 297 9.06 -15.47 7.93
N ASP A 298 9.52 -16.21 6.90
CA ASP A 298 10.66 -17.12 7.00
C ASP A 298 11.90 -16.40 7.57
N GLU A 299 12.60 -17.04 8.51
CA GLU A 299 13.83 -16.53 9.15
C GLU A 299 14.90 -16.12 8.13
N LYS A 300 14.99 -16.82 6.98
CA LYS A 300 15.87 -16.45 5.88
C LYS A 300 15.58 -15.03 5.36
N TYR A 301 14.32 -14.63 5.30
CA TYR A 301 13.92 -13.29 4.85
C TYR A 301 13.97 -12.28 5.99
N LYS A 302 13.67 -12.71 7.22
CA LYS A 302 13.93 -11.87 8.41
C LYS A 302 15.39 -11.46 8.45
N ASN A 303 16.33 -12.42 8.34
CA ASN A 303 17.76 -12.15 8.33
C ASN A 303 18.22 -11.31 7.13
N LYS A 304 17.61 -11.47 5.95
CA LYS A 304 17.95 -10.70 4.75
C LYS A 304 17.54 -9.23 4.84
N PHE A 305 16.43 -8.93 5.52
CA PHE A 305 15.84 -7.60 5.55
C PHE A 305 15.99 -6.89 6.90
N LEU A 306 16.31 -7.64 7.97
CA LEU A 306 16.39 -7.12 9.33
C LEU A 306 17.82 -7.01 9.86
N HIS A 307 18.81 -7.49 9.12
CA HIS A 307 20.25 -7.36 9.32
C HIS A 307 20.89 -6.82 8.03
#